data_478dfa3c58bf428fe51664156c0464a8
#
_entry.id   478dfa3c58bf428fe51664156c0464a8
#
_cell.length_a   1.000
_cell.length_b   1.000
_cell.length_c   1.000
_cell.angle_alpha   90.00
_cell.angle_beta   90.00
_cell.angle_gamma   90.00
#
_symmetry.space_group_name_H-M   'P 1'
#
loop_
_entity.id
_entity.type
_entity.pdbx_description
1 polymer ?
#
loop_
_entity_poly.entity_id
_entity_poly.type
_entity_poly.pdbx_seq_one_letter_code
_entity_poly.pdbx_strand_id
1 'polypeptide(L)'
;MDRKVSNILPPIIAGLISVIVNYGGTFILIFQAAQMAGLNPEQTASWVWSISIGVGITGIILSWYTKEPIITAWSTPAAAFLVTAIATVSYSEAIGAYILSAFAFFILGLSGYFGKLIHLIPSGIASGLLAGILLQFGISAFTNMTISPVLAISLFFIYLITKRFSARYAIVTVLIFGFIILTIQSQINFSNLELKLAYPIFTEPTFSLNSTLSIALPLFLITLTGQ
;
A
#
# COMPACT_ATOMS: atom_id res chain seq x y z
N MET A 1 8.29 -22.96 -32.60
CA MET A 1 8.40 -21.61 -32.02
C MET A 1 7.41 -21.36 -30.86
N ASP A 2 6.41 -22.24 -30.66
CA ASP A 2 5.27 -21.96 -29.76
C ASP A 2 5.43 -22.39 -28.28
N ARG A 3 6.33 -23.31 -27.97
CA ARG A 3 6.52 -23.77 -26.58
C ARG A 3 7.22 -22.76 -25.66
N LYS A 4 8.05 -21.85 -26.20
CA LYS A 4 8.74 -20.82 -25.38
C LYS A 4 7.80 -19.67 -25.00
N VAL A 5 6.87 -19.30 -25.87
CA VAL A 5 5.91 -18.21 -25.62
C VAL A 5 4.86 -18.63 -24.60
N SER A 6 4.42 -19.90 -24.61
CA SER A 6 3.45 -20.41 -23.63
C SER A 6 3.99 -20.46 -22.19
N ASN A 7 5.32 -20.49 -22.00
CA ASN A 7 5.94 -20.50 -20.67
C ASN A 7 6.20 -19.11 -20.09
N ILE A 8 6.15 -18.04 -20.91
CA ILE A 8 6.41 -16.65 -20.47
C ILE A 8 5.10 -15.93 -20.13
N LEU A 9 4.02 -16.25 -20.82
CA LEU A 9 2.72 -15.56 -20.63
C LEU A 9 2.14 -15.66 -19.22
N PRO A 10 2.11 -16.85 -18.55
CA PRO A 10 1.56 -16.95 -17.20
C PRO A 10 2.28 -16.09 -16.15
N PRO A 11 3.63 -16.02 -16.11
CA PRO A 11 4.33 -15.12 -15.18
C PRO A 11 4.04 -13.64 -15.44
N ILE A 12 3.94 -13.22 -16.72
CA ILE A 12 3.62 -11.83 -17.07
C ILE A 12 2.21 -11.49 -16.59
N ILE A 13 1.22 -12.34 -16.86
CA ILE A 13 -0.16 -12.13 -16.42
C ILE A 13 -0.22 -12.11 -14.88
N ALA A 14 0.48 -13.00 -14.20
CA ALA A 14 0.54 -13.03 -12.74
C ALA A 14 1.13 -11.72 -12.19
N GLY A 15 2.21 -11.22 -12.78
CA GLY A 15 2.81 -9.94 -12.42
C GLY A 15 1.86 -8.76 -12.63
N LEU A 16 1.19 -8.69 -13.78
CA LEU A 16 0.21 -7.63 -14.05
C LEU A 16 -0.98 -7.67 -13.07
N ILE A 17 -1.53 -8.84 -12.81
CA ILE A 17 -2.60 -9.00 -11.82
C ILE A 17 -2.13 -8.55 -10.44
N SER A 18 -0.91 -8.92 -10.05
CA SER A 18 -0.34 -8.55 -8.77
C SER A 18 -0.22 -7.03 -8.62
N VAL A 19 0.25 -6.33 -9.65
CA VAL A 19 0.31 -4.87 -9.68
C VAL A 19 -1.09 -4.27 -9.56
N ILE A 20 -2.05 -4.71 -10.37
CA ILE A 20 -3.44 -4.22 -10.32
C ILE A 20 -4.05 -4.43 -8.93
N VAL A 21 -3.86 -5.60 -8.33
CA VAL A 21 -4.39 -5.91 -6.99
C VAL A 21 -3.77 -5.01 -5.93
N ASN A 22 -2.46 -4.81 -5.96
CA ASN A 22 -1.77 -3.96 -4.99
C ASN A 22 -2.19 -2.49 -5.12
N TYR A 23 -2.17 -1.93 -6.34
CA TYR A 23 -2.52 -0.52 -6.56
C TYR A 23 -4.03 -0.27 -6.46
N GLY A 24 -4.86 -1.18 -6.90
CA GLY A 24 -6.32 -1.03 -6.83
C GLY A 24 -6.92 -1.33 -5.45
N GLY A 25 -6.17 -1.99 -4.57
CA GLY A 25 -6.62 -2.35 -3.22
C GLY A 25 -6.20 -1.33 -2.18
N THR A 26 -5.04 -1.54 -1.60
CA THR A 26 -4.58 -0.80 -0.41
C THR A 26 -3.86 0.50 -0.71
N PHE A 27 -3.56 0.80 -1.97
CA PHE A 27 -2.85 2.02 -2.35
C PHE A 27 -3.64 3.30 -2.06
N ILE A 28 -4.95 3.20 -1.95
CA ILE A 28 -5.82 4.31 -1.54
C ILE A 28 -5.37 4.95 -0.20
N LEU A 29 -4.77 4.16 0.69
CA LEU A 29 -4.23 4.64 1.96
C LEU A 29 -3.10 5.63 1.80
N ILE A 30 -2.29 5.48 0.74
CA ILE A 30 -1.21 6.42 0.43
C ILE A 30 -1.80 7.77 0.03
N PHE A 31 -2.88 7.77 -0.79
CA PHE A 31 -3.58 9.01 -1.12
C PHE A 31 -4.24 9.66 0.09
N GLN A 32 -4.88 8.86 0.97
CA GLN A 32 -5.45 9.36 2.21
C GLN A 32 -4.37 9.97 3.12
N ALA A 33 -3.24 9.28 3.31
CA ALA A 33 -2.12 9.79 4.08
C ALA A 33 -1.55 11.08 3.46
N ALA A 34 -1.43 11.16 2.13
CA ALA A 34 -0.99 12.36 1.44
C ALA A 34 -1.94 13.56 1.67
N GLN A 35 -3.25 13.32 1.63
CA GLN A 35 -4.26 14.34 1.96
C GLN A 35 -4.15 14.80 3.42
N MET A 36 -3.99 13.87 4.36
CA MET A 36 -3.84 14.18 5.79
C MET A 36 -2.54 14.94 6.07
N ALA A 37 -1.50 14.72 5.28
CA ALA A 37 -0.25 15.47 5.34
C ALA A 37 -0.34 16.85 4.67
N GLY A 38 -1.48 17.19 4.05
CA GLY A 38 -1.66 18.44 3.32
C GLY A 38 -0.82 18.58 2.05
N LEU A 39 -0.46 17.46 1.43
CA LEU A 39 0.37 17.46 0.23
C LEU A 39 -0.40 17.97 -0.99
N ASN A 40 0.29 18.76 -1.81
CA ASN A 40 -0.24 19.14 -3.10
C ASN A 40 -0.20 17.95 -4.10
N PRO A 41 -0.89 18.04 -5.25
CA PRO A 41 -0.93 16.95 -6.24
C PRO A 41 0.46 16.53 -6.74
N GLU A 42 1.39 17.45 -6.89
CA GLU A 42 2.75 17.16 -7.38
C GLU A 42 3.57 16.40 -6.33
N GLN A 43 3.50 16.78 -5.07
CA GLN A 43 4.12 16.07 -3.95
C GLN A 43 3.51 14.66 -3.78
N THR A 44 2.20 14.54 -3.91
CA THR A 44 1.51 13.25 -3.87
C THR A 44 1.98 12.35 -5.02
N ALA A 45 2.06 12.89 -6.23
CA ALA A 45 2.58 12.16 -7.40
C ALA A 45 4.04 11.74 -7.21
N SER A 46 4.89 12.61 -6.63
CA SER A 46 6.28 12.30 -6.27
C SER A 46 6.36 11.16 -5.25
N TRP A 47 5.51 11.15 -4.23
CA TRP A 47 5.47 10.07 -3.24
C TRP A 47 5.08 8.73 -3.88
N VAL A 48 4.02 8.74 -4.70
CA VAL A 48 3.57 7.56 -5.48
C VAL A 48 4.70 7.05 -6.38
N TRP A 49 5.38 7.97 -7.09
CA TRP A 49 6.52 7.65 -7.95
C TRP A 49 7.63 6.96 -7.15
N SER A 50 8.01 7.51 -5.99
CA SER A 50 9.09 6.99 -5.15
C SER A 50 8.78 5.57 -4.64
N ILE A 51 7.56 5.33 -4.18
CA ILE A 51 7.11 4.00 -3.75
C ILE A 51 7.15 3.02 -4.93
N SER A 52 6.61 3.42 -6.09
CA SER A 52 6.51 2.56 -7.27
C SER A 52 7.88 2.14 -7.79
N ILE A 53 8.81 3.09 -7.90
CA ILE A 53 10.18 2.82 -8.33
C ILE A 53 10.92 1.97 -7.30
N GLY A 54 10.77 2.29 -6.00
CA GLY A 54 11.38 1.51 -4.92
C GLY A 54 10.94 0.05 -4.92
N VAL A 55 9.62 -0.19 -4.99
CA VAL A 55 9.04 -1.53 -5.09
C VAL A 55 9.50 -2.25 -6.36
N GLY A 56 9.50 -1.56 -7.50
CA GLY A 56 9.94 -2.14 -8.78
C GLY A 56 11.40 -2.57 -8.75
N ILE A 57 12.29 -1.69 -8.33
CA ILE A 57 13.74 -1.95 -8.26
C ILE A 57 14.04 -3.09 -7.27
N THR A 58 13.47 -3.03 -6.06
CA THR A 58 13.72 -4.07 -5.05
C THR A 58 13.17 -5.42 -5.49
N GLY A 59 11.99 -5.47 -6.10
CA GLY A 59 11.42 -6.69 -6.63
C GLY A 59 12.29 -7.31 -7.74
N ILE A 60 12.81 -6.49 -8.67
CA ILE A 60 13.73 -6.96 -9.74
C ILE A 60 15.02 -7.49 -9.14
N ILE A 61 15.68 -6.72 -8.27
CA ILE A 61 16.96 -7.11 -7.66
C ILE A 61 16.83 -8.40 -6.87
N LEU A 62 15.81 -8.50 -6.02
CA LEU A 62 15.59 -9.69 -5.21
C LEU A 62 15.26 -10.90 -6.06
N SER A 63 14.36 -10.76 -7.04
CA SER A 63 14.00 -11.86 -7.94
C SER A 63 15.21 -12.36 -8.76
N TRP A 64 16.06 -11.44 -9.18
CA TRP A 64 17.27 -11.81 -9.91
C TRP A 64 18.30 -12.51 -9.03
N TYR A 65 18.50 -11.99 -7.81
CA TYR A 65 19.46 -12.54 -6.85
C TYR A 65 19.05 -13.93 -6.35
N THR A 66 17.78 -14.11 -5.98
CA THR A 66 17.28 -15.38 -5.45
C THR A 66 16.89 -16.37 -6.54
N LYS A 67 16.72 -15.93 -7.80
CA LYS A 67 16.18 -16.71 -8.93
C LYS A 67 14.76 -17.21 -8.67
N GLU A 68 14.02 -16.52 -7.83
CA GLU A 68 12.63 -16.78 -7.50
C GLU A 68 11.78 -15.53 -7.76
N PRO A 69 10.50 -15.67 -8.15
CA PRO A 69 9.63 -14.51 -8.35
C PRO A 69 9.27 -13.89 -6.99
N ILE A 70 9.96 -12.81 -6.62
CA ILE A 70 9.70 -12.06 -5.38
C ILE A 70 8.95 -10.78 -5.75
N ILE A 71 7.81 -10.58 -5.09
CA ILE A 71 7.01 -9.37 -5.16
C ILE A 71 7.23 -8.61 -3.87
N THR A 72 7.77 -7.41 -3.97
CA THR A 72 7.84 -6.46 -2.86
C THR A 72 6.63 -5.52 -2.93
N ALA A 73 6.16 -5.07 -1.79
CA ALA A 73 5.05 -4.13 -1.68
C ALA A 73 5.21 -3.28 -0.41
N TRP A 74 4.44 -2.22 -0.33
CA TRP A 74 4.34 -1.43 0.90
C TRP A 74 3.60 -2.20 1.99
N SER A 75 3.89 -1.86 3.24
CA SER A 75 3.17 -2.40 4.38
C SER A 75 1.78 -1.76 4.49
N THR A 76 0.72 -2.54 4.27
CA THR A 76 -0.66 -2.05 4.41
C THR A 76 -0.97 -1.56 5.83
N PRO A 77 -0.59 -2.27 6.91
CA PRO A 77 -0.78 -1.75 8.26
C PRO A 77 -0.03 -0.45 8.52
N ALA A 78 1.19 -0.32 8.00
CA ALA A 78 1.96 0.91 8.11
C ALA A 78 1.32 2.07 7.35
N ALA A 79 0.82 1.83 6.13
CA ALA A 79 0.10 2.84 5.36
C ALA A 79 -1.17 3.31 6.08
N ALA A 80 -1.92 2.40 6.68
CA ALA A 80 -3.10 2.74 7.48
C ALA A 80 -2.76 3.57 8.73
N PHE A 81 -1.69 3.22 9.42
CA PHE A 81 -1.18 4.00 10.55
C PHE A 81 -0.82 5.43 10.11
N LEU A 82 -0.16 5.58 8.96
CA LEU A 82 0.22 6.90 8.44
C LEU A 82 -0.97 7.81 8.18
N VAL A 83 -2.14 7.28 7.79
CA VAL A 83 -3.34 8.10 7.57
C VAL A 83 -3.69 8.95 8.81
N THR A 84 -3.46 8.42 10.00
CA THR A 84 -3.76 9.13 11.26
C THR A 84 -2.53 9.85 11.83
N ALA A 85 -1.36 9.24 11.74
CA ALA A 85 -0.16 9.73 12.40
C ALA A 85 0.51 10.90 11.66
N ILE A 86 0.44 10.92 10.32
CA ILE A 86 1.18 11.91 9.52
C ILE A 86 0.68 13.35 9.72
N ALA A 87 -0.58 13.52 10.10
CA ALA A 87 -1.17 14.83 10.37
C ALA A 87 -0.58 15.52 11.63
N THR A 88 0.16 14.79 12.46
CA THR A 88 0.72 15.31 13.72
C THR A 88 2.10 15.95 13.58
N VAL A 89 2.70 15.83 12.41
CA VAL A 89 4.06 16.35 12.10
C VAL A 89 4.10 16.99 10.72
N SER A 90 5.16 17.75 10.43
CA SER A 90 5.39 18.26 9.07
C SER A 90 5.80 17.12 8.13
N TYR A 91 5.56 17.30 6.82
CA TYR A 91 5.95 16.29 5.82
C TYR A 91 7.47 16.04 5.81
N SER A 92 8.29 17.08 5.99
CA SER A 92 9.75 16.96 6.13
C SER A 92 10.16 16.10 7.32
N GLU A 93 9.46 16.23 8.46
CA GLU A 93 9.69 15.37 9.63
C GLU A 93 9.22 13.94 9.39
N ALA A 94 8.13 13.75 8.65
CA ALA A 94 7.68 12.42 8.25
C ALA A 94 8.72 11.73 7.36
N ILE A 95 9.33 12.42 6.41
CA ILE A 95 10.43 11.89 5.60
C ILE A 95 11.62 11.50 6.48
N GLY A 96 12.00 12.35 7.43
CA GLY A 96 13.04 12.02 8.42
C GLY A 96 12.73 10.75 9.22
N ALA A 97 11.48 10.61 9.67
CA ALA A 97 11.01 9.43 10.37
C ALA A 97 11.04 8.15 9.50
N TYR A 98 10.70 8.25 8.22
CA TYR A 98 10.81 7.11 7.29
C TYR A 98 12.25 6.67 7.11
N ILE A 99 13.18 7.62 6.98
CA ILE A 99 14.61 7.31 6.87
C ILE A 99 15.11 6.62 8.14
N LEU A 100 14.74 7.11 9.32
CA LEU A 100 15.12 6.48 10.59
C LEU A 100 14.57 5.06 10.73
N SER A 101 13.29 4.85 10.38
CA SER A 101 12.69 3.52 10.38
C SER A 101 13.37 2.58 9.39
N ALA A 102 13.64 3.03 8.16
CA ALA A 102 14.34 2.26 7.16
C ALA A 102 15.77 1.90 7.59
N PHE A 103 16.47 2.84 8.21
CA PHE A 103 17.82 2.62 8.74
C PHE A 103 17.82 1.61 9.89
N ALA A 104 16.82 1.65 10.76
CA ALA A 104 16.64 0.64 11.81
C ALA A 104 16.44 -0.75 11.22
N PHE A 105 15.60 -0.89 10.18
CA PHE A 105 15.42 -2.15 9.44
C PHE A 105 16.72 -2.62 8.78
N PHE A 106 17.46 -1.71 8.17
CA PHE A 106 18.74 -2.02 7.53
C PHE A 106 19.75 -2.59 8.53
N ILE A 107 19.92 -1.92 9.68
CA ILE A 107 20.80 -2.42 10.75
C ILE A 107 20.32 -3.78 11.26
N LEU A 108 19.02 -3.91 11.51
CA LEU A 108 18.46 -5.16 11.99
C LEU A 108 18.66 -6.31 10.99
N GLY A 109 18.49 -6.04 9.70
CA GLY A 109 18.73 -7.00 8.62
C GLY A 109 20.20 -7.44 8.56
N LEU A 110 21.13 -6.49 8.61
CA LEU A 110 22.58 -6.79 8.60
C LEU A 110 23.05 -7.54 9.85
N SER A 111 22.44 -7.26 11.01
CA SER A 111 22.82 -7.90 12.28
C SER A 111 22.45 -9.39 12.34
N GLY A 112 21.55 -9.88 11.49
CA GLY A 112 21.01 -11.23 11.55
C GLY A 112 20.07 -11.49 12.75
N TYR A 113 19.79 -10.47 13.56
CA TYR A 113 18.90 -10.60 14.73
C TYR A 113 17.41 -10.47 14.38
N PHE A 114 17.08 -10.23 13.13
CA PHE A 114 15.68 -10.04 12.68
C PHE A 114 14.77 -11.17 13.14
N GLY A 115 15.13 -12.43 12.89
CA GLY A 115 14.35 -13.59 13.34
C GLY A 115 14.21 -13.67 14.87
N LYS A 116 15.27 -13.39 15.61
CA LYS A 116 15.21 -13.40 17.07
C LYS A 116 14.28 -12.33 17.61
N LEU A 117 14.29 -11.13 17.03
CA LEU A 117 13.44 -10.02 17.45
C LEU A 117 11.97 -10.31 17.18
N ILE A 118 11.62 -10.88 16.04
CA ILE A 118 10.24 -11.30 15.74
C ILE A 118 9.74 -12.33 16.76
N HIS A 119 10.56 -13.32 17.12
CA HIS A 119 10.19 -14.32 18.11
C HIS A 119 10.02 -13.76 19.53
N LEU A 120 10.60 -12.61 19.85
CA LEU A 120 10.41 -11.93 21.14
C LEU A 120 9.07 -11.19 21.22
N ILE A 121 8.44 -10.87 20.07
CA ILE A 121 7.14 -10.19 20.05
C ILE A 121 6.04 -11.23 20.29
N PRO A 122 5.28 -11.15 21.39
CA PRO A 122 4.16 -12.05 21.62
C PRO A 122 3.14 -11.96 20.48
N SER A 123 2.72 -13.10 19.94
CA SER A 123 1.77 -13.17 18.83
C SER A 123 0.46 -12.41 19.11
N GLY A 124 0.03 -12.35 20.39
CA GLY A 124 -1.13 -11.58 20.79
C GLY A 124 -0.98 -10.08 20.58
N ILE A 125 0.23 -9.51 20.76
CA ILE A 125 0.49 -8.08 20.50
C ILE A 125 0.43 -7.80 18.99
N ALA A 126 1.10 -8.60 18.19
CA ALA A 126 1.10 -8.48 16.73
C ALA A 126 -0.32 -8.60 16.16
N SER A 127 -1.06 -9.64 16.59
CA SER A 127 -2.45 -9.85 16.16
C SER A 127 -3.40 -8.76 16.64
N GLY A 128 -3.22 -8.26 17.86
CA GLY A 128 -4.02 -7.17 18.41
C GLY A 128 -3.81 -5.86 17.66
N LEU A 129 -2.57 -5.53 17.31
CA LEU A 129 -2.22 -4.36 16.52
C LEU A 129 -2.83 -4.45 15.11
N LEU A 130 -2.68 -5.59 14.44
CA LEU A 130 -3.27 -5.82 13.13
C LEU A 130 -4.80 -5.76 13.19
N ALA A 131 -5.42 -6.38 14.21
CA ALA A 131 -6.87 -6.35 14.40
C ALA A 131 -7.39 -4.93 14.61
N GLY A 132 -6.69 -4.10 15.40
CA GLY A 132 -7.05 -2.69 15.61
C GLY A 132 -7.02 -1.87 14.32
N ILE A 133 -6.00 -2.07 13.48
CA ILE A 133 -5.89 -1.42 12.17
C ILE A 133 -7.02 -1.90 11.23
N LEU A 134 -7.24 -3.22 11.14
CA LEU A 134 -8.27 -3.79 10.27
C LEU A 134 -9.69 -3.42 10.72
N LEU A 135 -9.91 -3.21 12.03
CA LEU A 135 -11.21 -2.76 12.55
C LEU A 135 -11.60 -1.40 11.95
N GLN A 136 -10.65 -0.48 11.82
CA GLN A 136 -10.90 0.83 11.20
C GLN A 136 -11.38 0.69 9.75
N PHE A 137 -10.81 -0.25 8.98
CA PHE A 137 -11.30 -0.54 7.62
C PHE A 137 -12.70 -1.14 7.63
N GLY A 138 -12.98 -2.03 8.58
CA GLY A 138 -14.31 -2.59 8.77
C GLY A 138 -15.35 -1.48 9.05
N ILE A 139 -15.06 -0.59 9.99
CA ILE A 139 -15.93 0.55 10.30
C ILE A 139 -16.13 1.43 9.06
N SER A 140 -15.05 1.77 8.35
CA SER A 140 -15.12 2.58 7.13
C SER A 140 -15.97 1.92 6.03
N ALA A 141 -15.90 0.60 5.89
CA ALA A 141 -16.73 -0.13 4.94
C ALA A 141 -18.23 0.02 5.24
N PHE A 142 -18.63 -0.11 6.53
CA PHE A 142 -20.02 0.10 6.93
C PHE A 142 -20.45 1.57 6.81
N THR A 143 -19.58 2.52 7.12
CA THR A 143 -19.85 3.95 6.91
C THR A 143 -20.08 4.25 5.42
N ASN A 144 -19.25 3.69 4.54
CA ASN A 144 -19.45 3.85 3.09
C ASN A 144 -20.77 3.22 2.59
N MET A 145 -21.24 2.14 3.23
CA MET A 145 -22.57 1.58 2.92
C MET A 145 -23.71 2.54 3.26
N THR A 146 -23.55 3.42 4.24
CA THR A 146 -24.57 4.45 4.54
C THR A 146 -24.49 5.65 3.60
N ILE A 147 -23.31 6.00 3.11
CA ILE A 147 -23.10 7.14 2.18
C ILE A 147 -23.52 6.77 0.75
N SER A 148 -23.10 5.61 0.27
CA SER A 148 -23.34 5.14 -1.09
C SER A 148 -23.79 3.68 -1.09
N PRO A 149 -25.02 3.37 -0.62
CA PRO A 149 -25.45 2.00 -0.36
C PRO A 149 -25.46 1.14 -1.63
N VAL A 150 -25.94 1.68 -2.75
CA VAL A 150 -26.01 0.93 -4.02
C VAL A 150 -24.61 0.53 -4.49
N LEU A 151 -23.64 1.47 -4.44
CA LEU A 151 -22.26 1.19 -4.85
C LEU A 151 -21.62 0.17 -3.91
N ALA A 152 -21.64 0.44 -2.60
CA ALA A 152 -20.95 -0.39 -1.62
C ALA A 152 -21.51 -1.82 -1.56
N ILE A 153 -22.84 -1.96 -1.55
CA ILE A 153 -23.50 -3.27 -1.50
C ILE A 153 -23.27 -4.05 -2.81
N SER A 154 -23.40 -3.39 -3.98
CA SER A 154 -23.16 -4.06 -5.25
C SER A 154 -21.73 -4.57 -5.38
N LEU A 155 -20.72 -3.75 -5.02
CA LEU A 155 -19.32 -4.16 -5.04
C LEU A 155 -19.02 -5.29 -4.04
N PHE A 156 -19.65 -5.27 -2.87
CA PHE A 156 -19.51 -6.34 -1.89
C PHE A 156 -20.05 -7.68 -2.45
N PHE A 157 -21.24 -7.69 -3.06
CA PHE A 157 -21.78 -8.90 -3.67
C PHE A 157 -20.95 -9.36 -4.88
N ILE A 158 -20.48 -8.44 -5.73
CA ILE A 158 -19.60 -8.77 -6.85
C ILE A 158 -18.32 -9.44 -6.33
N TYR A 159 -17.73 -8.90 -5.26
CA TYR A 159 -16.57 -9.51 -4.61
C TYR A 159 -16.85 -10.94 -4.14
N LEU A 160 -17.93 -11.16 -3.39
CA LEU A 160 -18.30 -12.47 -2.87
C LEU A 160 -18.54 -13.49 -3.99
N ILE A 161 -19.31 -13.10 -5.01
CA ILE A 161 -19.61 -13.95 -6.15
C ILE A 161 -18.32 -14.31 -6.89
N THR A 162 -17.51 -13.31 -7.24
CA THR A 162 -16.26 -13.57 -7.97
C THR A 162 -15.30 -14.40 -7.14
N LYS A 163 -15.16 -14.14 -5.84
CA LYS A 163 -14.32 -14.91 -4.94
C LYS A 163 -14.72 -16.38 -4.85
N ARG A 164 -16.02 -16.66 -4.94
CA ARG A 164 -16.54 -18.04 -4.93
C ARG A 164 -16.08 -18.84 -6.15
N PHE A 165 -15.98 -18.19 -7.31
CA PHE A 165 -15.54 -18.85 -8.56
C PHE A 165 -14.03 -18.74 -8.77
N SER A 166 -13.42 -17.59 -8.46
CA SER A 166 -11.98 -17.37 -8.63
C SER A 166 -11.49 -16.25 -7.72
N ALA A 167 -10.85 -16.63 -6.62
CA ALA A 167 -10.27 -15.68 -5.66
C ALA A 167 -9.23 -14.74 -6.29
N ARG A 168 -8.50 -15.24 -7.31
CA ARG A 168 -7.46 -14.47 -8.03
C ARG A 168 -8.01 -13.21 -8.70
N TYR A 169 -9.20 -13.28 -9.28
CA TYR A 169 -9.78 -12.19 -10.06
C TYR A 169 -10.77 -11.33 -9.26
N ALA A 170 -11.05 -11.66 -8.00
CA ALA A 170 -12.07 -10.99 -7.20
C ALA A 170 -11.85 -9.47 -7.11
N ILE A 171 -10.64 -9.02 -6.80
CA ILE A 171 -10.31 -7.60 -6.68
C ILE A 171 -10.36 -6.91 -8.05
N VAL A 172 -9.81 -7.54 -9.08
CA VAL A 172 -9.83 -6.99 -10.46
C VAL A 172 -11.26 -6.78 -10.94
N THR A 173 -12.14 -7.75 -10.69
CA THR A 173 -13.55 -7.68 -11.06
C THR A 173 -14.25 -6.53 -10.32
N VAL A 174 -14.02 -6.40 -9.01
CA VAL A 174 -14.57 -5.30 -8.20
C VAL A 174 -14.12 -3.93 -8.74
N LEU A 175 -12.85 -3.79 -9.11
CA LEU A 175 -12.33 -2.54 -9.69
C LEU A 175 -13.00 -2.20 -11.03
N ILE A 176 -13.14 -3.18 -11.93
CA ILE A 176 -13.79 -2.98 -13.23
C ILE A 176 -15.25 -2.56 -13.03
N PHE A 177 -16.00 -3.30 -12.22
CA PHE A 177 -17.41 -2.99 -11.97
C PHE A 177 -17.58 -1.67 -11.22
N GLY A 178 -16.70 -1.36 -10.25
CA GLY A 178 -16.70 -0.07 -9.55
C GLY A 178 -16.49 1.09 -10.52
N PHE A 179 -15.53 0.97 -11.43
CA PHE A 179 -15.28 1.96 -12.46
C PHE A 179 -16.49 2.14 -13.40
N ILE A 180 -17.12 1.05 -13.83
CA ILE A 180 -18.32 1.09 -14.68
C ILE A 180 -19.46 1.79 -13.94
N ILE A 181 -19.76 1.42 -12.69
CA ILE A 181 -20.84 2.00 -11.91
C ILE A 181 -20.62 3.51 -11.71
N LEU A 182 -19.40 3.92 -11.32
CA LEU A 182 -19.07 5.33 -11.12
C LEU A 182 -19.15 6.14 -12.41
N THR A 183 -18.80 5.54 -13.54
CA THR A 183 -18.93 6.17 -14.86
C THR A 183 -20.41 6.36 -15.24
N ILE A 184 -21.24 5.35 -15.02
CA ILE A 184 -22.69 5.43 -15.28
C ILE A 184 -23.34 6.50 -14.37
N GLN A 185 -22.90 6.61 -13.13
CA GLN A 185 -23.38 7.62 -12.17
C GLN A 185 -22.81 9.03 -12.45
N SER A 186 -22.01 9.21 -13.50
CA SER A 186 -21.34 10.47 -13.85
C SER A 186 -20.50 11.06 -12.71
N GLN A 187 -19.99 10.20 -11.81
CA GLN A 187 -19.13 10.60 -10.71
C GLN A 187 -17.66 10.73 -11.14
N ILE A 188 -17.29 10.20 -12.31
CA ILE A 188 -15.97 10.32 -12.88
C ILE A 188 -15.99 11.43 -13.93
N ASN A 189 -15.23 12.48 -13.70
CA ASN A 189 -15.05 13.56 -14.67
C ASN A 189 -13.75 13.36 -15.44
N PHE A 190 -13.86 12.99 -16.71
CA PHE A 190 -12.72 12.77 -17.59
C PHE A 190 -12.16 14.08 -18.19
N SER A 191 -12.89 15.20 -18.10
CA SER A 191 -12.50 16.46 -18.71
C SER A 191 -11.21 17.06 -18.09
N ASN A 192 -10.90 16.69 -16.85
CA ASN A 192 -9.74 17.16 -16.12
C ASN A 192 -8.61 16.13 -16.06
N LEU A 193 -8.66 15.10 -16.91
CA LEU A 193 -7.64 14.07 -16.96
C LEU A 193 -6.41 14.60 -17.71
N GLU A 194 -5.41 15.05 -16.97
CA GLU A 194 -4.13 15.43 -17.51
C GLU A 194 -3.13 14.28 -17.33
N LEU A 195 -2.64 13.74 -18.44
CA LEU A 195 -1.55 12.77 -18.41
C LEU A 195 -0.24 13.50 -18.22
N LYS A 196 0.19 13.61 -16.97
CA LYS A 196 1.51 14.17 -16.62
C LYS A 196 2.42 13.05 -16.14
N LEU A 197 3.67 13.06 -16.60
CA LEU A 197 4.68 12.16 -16.03
C LEU A 197 5.01 12.66 -14.62
N ALA A 198 4.89 11.77 -13.64
CA ALA A 198 5.35 12.06 -12.29
C ALA A 198 6.88 12.12 -12.28
N TYR A 199 7.42 13.09 -11.57
CA TYR A 199 8.85 13.23 -11.32
C TYR A 199 9.12 13.34 -9.82
N PRO A 200 10.31 12.94 -9.35
CA PRO A 200 10.63 13.03 -7.94
C PRO A 200 10.85 14.49 -7.54
N ILE A 201 10.16 14.92 -6.48
CA ILE A 201 10.38 16.19 -5.83
C ILE A 201 11.17 15.92 -4.55
N PHE A 202 12.36 16.48 -4.48
CA PHE A 202 13.17 16.33 -3.26
C PHE A 202 12.55 17.14 -2.12
N THR A 203 12.27 16.47 -1.01
CA THR A 203 11.85 17.11 0.23
C THR A 203 12.98 16.89 1.25
N GLU A 204 13.52 17.98 1.76
CA GLU A 204 14.58 17.95 2.75
C GLU A 204 14.08 17.27 4.03
N PRO A 205 14.73 16.18 4.47
CA PRO A 205 14.32 15.48 5.68
C PRO A 205 14.71 16.30 6.92
N THR A 206 13.76 16.42 7.85
CA THR A 206 14.05 16.98 9.17
C THR A 206 13.88 15.92 10.24
N PHE A 207 14.76 15.93 11.22
CA PHE A 207 14.77 14.94 12.29
C PHE A 207 14.37 15.60 13.61
N SER A 208 13.27 15.15 14.19
CA SER A 208 12.82 15.60 15.50
C SER A 208 12.57 14.40 16.42
N LEU A 209 12.69 14.61 17.71
CA LEU A 209 12.36 13.58 18.69
C LEU A 209 10.87 13.22 18.62
N ASN A 210 10.04 14.22 18.36
CA ASN A 210 8.60 14.02 18.22
C ASN A 210 8.28 13.08 17.06
N SER A 211 8.78 13.35 15.84
CA SER A 211 8.54 12.49 14.68
C SER A 211 9.16 11.10 14.82
N THR A 212 10.29 11.02 15.54
CA THR A 212 10.93 9.72 15.83
C THR A 212 10.05 8.84 16.71
N LEU A 213 9.48 9.40 17.77
CA LEU A 213 8.63 8.65 18.69
C LEU A 213 7.21 8.44 18.17
N SER A 214 6.64 9.42 17.46
CA SER A 214 5.26 9.37 16.99
C SER A 214 5.11 8.66 15.64
N ILE A 215 6.14 8.61 14.80
CA ILE A 215 6.08 7.98 13.48
C ILE A 215 7.15 6.89 13.31
N ALA A 216 8.45 7.19 13.48
CA ALA A 216 9.49 6.24 13.11
C ALA A 216 9.41 4.95 13.92
N LEU A 217 9.28 5.05 15.24
CA LEU A 217 9.21 3.89 16.12
C LEU A 217 7.94 3.04 15.91
N PRO A 218 6.71 3.62 15.90
CA PRO A 218 5.52 2.85 15.58
C PRO A 218 5.55 2.24 14.19
N LEU A 219 6.01 2.98 13.18
CA LEU A 219 6.14 2.49 11.80
C LEU A 219 7.07 1.27 11.73
N PHE A 220 8.21 1.32 12.42
CA PHE A 220 9.13 0.20 12.55
C PHE A 220 8.44 -1.01 13.19
N LEU A 221 7.78 -0.83 14.34
CA LEU A 221 7.11 -1.91 15.05
C LEU A 221 5.95 -2.52 14.25
N ILE A 222 5.11 -1.68 13.64
CA ILE A 222 3.98 -2.11 12.82
C ILE A 222 4.47 -2.92 11.61
N THR A 223 5.50 -2.43 10.94
CA THR A 223 6.06 -3.12 9.77
C THR A 223 6.74 -4.42 10.16
N LEU A 224 7.42 -4.45 11.33
CA LEU A 224 8.06 -5.66 11.85
C LEU A 224 7.06 -6.76 12.22
N THR A 225 5.87 -6.38 12.72
CA THR A 225 4.85 -7.33 13.21
C THR A 225 3.78 -7.65 12.18
N GLY A 226 3.59 -6.81 11.18
CA GLY A 226 2.54 -6.92 10.17
C GLY A 226 2.96 -7.63 8.88
N GLN A 227 4.17 -8.20 8.85
CA GLN A 227 4.73 -8.89 7.68
C GLN A 227 4.68 -10.40 7.86
#